data_f6f9015c84d1602c7699c8a990a54180
#
_entry.id   f6f9015c84d1602c7699c8a990a54180
#
_cell.length_a   1.000
_cell.length_b   1.000
_cell.length_c   1.000
_cell.angle_alpha   90.00
_cell.angle_beta   90.00
_cell.angle_gamma   90.00
#
_symmetry.space_group_name_H-M   'P 1'
#
loop_
_entity.id
_entity.type
_entity.pdbx_description
1 polymer ?
#
loop_
_entity_poly.entity_id
_entity_poly.type
_entity_poly.pdbx_seq_one_letter_code
_entity_poly.pdbx_strand_id
1 'polypeptide(L)'
;MVSNQKLFSVGNFDFRLQHLLVIGVLALSVSISMMIRSTPTTYGFELFEFDPFFNYRATEYILENGTDAYFNWIDEKSWYPFGRNVSETSQVTLHITAASLYPIFNFGSSLYDFTILLPLVVGSLTAIAVFAFVRVLGGTTAGLFAALIFSISLPIFTRGLIGWFKSEPLGLFFAFIAMYLFVSGLKFNKGKISLIKLVTAGFFLSLGLSAWGGILFFVMPIVLFYFSLPFIKNKDNFIIWAAPVFSISVILFSLLFERTSTFIIGYAGLAILLPTVFIILSVIVMKFSNERTKIRNCIILLISFIASGVGIFNSGIIGLPSFRYLNAVNPFLTDQDSLTDSVAEPVSYTHLTLPTIYSV
;
A
#
# COMPACT_ATOMS: atom_id res chain seq x y z
N MET A 1 4.79 29.56 18.22
CA MET A 1 5.60 28.62 19.00
C MET A 1 4.70 27.95 20.01
N VAL A 2 4.37 26.67 19.84
CA VAL A 2 3.57 25.93 20.82
C VAL A 2 4.48 25.73 22.04
N SER A 3 3.99 26.15 23.21
CA SER A 3 4.72 26.09 24.47
C SER A 3 5.23 24.68 24.75
N ASN A 4 6.53 24.52 24.95
CA ASN A 4 7.18 23.26 25.34
C ASN A 4 6.91 22.91 26.82
N GLN A 5 5.79 23.44 27.35
CA GLN A 5 5.39 23.31 28.74
C GLN A 5 5.18 21.83 29.09
N LYS A 6 5.94 21.35 30.05
CA LYS A 6 5.80 20.04 30.64
C LYS A 6 4.53 20.00 31.46
N LEU A 7 3.69 18.98 31.23
CA LEU A 7 2.46 18.76 31.97
C LEU A 7 2.68 17.80 33.14
N PHE A 8 3.26 16.63 32.85
CA PHE A 8 3.62 15.59 33.83
C PHE A 8 4.67 14.64 33.26
N SER A 9 5.24 13.76 34.09
CA SER A 9 6.18 12.72 33.69
C SER A 9 5.64 11.34 34.07
N VAL A 10 5.87 10.37 33.18
CA VAL A 10 5.65 8.94 33.45
C VAL A 10 6.97 8.22 33.20
N GLY A 11 7.62 7.80 34.26
CA GLY A 11 8.98 7.26 34.19
C GLY A 11 9.96 8.29 33.55
N ASN A 12 10.68 7.87 32.50
CA ASN A 12 11.62 8.72 31.78
C ASN A 12 10.97 9.56 30.67
N PHE A 13 9.63 9.51 30.53
CA PHE A 13 8.91 10.23 29.46
C PHE A 13 8.21 11.47 30.00
N ASP A 14 8.56 12.64 29.46
CA ASP A 14 7.91 13.92 29.78
C ASP A 14 6.73 14.17 28.84
N PHE A 15 5.52 14.18 29.40
CA PHE A 15 4.33 14.61 28.69
C PHE A 15 4.30 16.13 28.59
N ARG A 16 4.18 16.64 27.37
CA ARG A 16 4.19 18.09 27.08
C ARG A 16 2.89 18.47 26.37
N LEU A 17 2.53 19.76 26.46
CA LEU A 17 1.35 20.30 25.78
C LEU A 17 1.30 19.96 24.28
N GLN A 18 2.45 19.94 23.62
CA GLN A 18 2.55 19.53 22.20
C GLN A 18 2.07 18.08 21.95
N HIS A 19 2.29 17.15 22.88
CA HIS A 19 1.82 15.77 22.73
C HIS A 19 0.31 15.69 22.82
N LEU A 20 -0.29 16.46 23.74
CA LEU A 20 -1.74 16.57 23.87
C LEU A 20 -2.37 17.14 22.60
N LEU A 21 -1.78 18.19 22.03
CA LEU A 21 -2.24 18.78 20.77
C LEU A 21 -2.16 17.78 19.61
N VAL A 22 -1.05 17.02 19.50
CA VAL A 22 -0.92 15.96 18.47
C VAL A 22 -2.01 14.92 18.63
N ILE A 23 -2.23 14.42 19.85
CA ILE A 23 -3.27 13.43 20.14
C ILE A 23 -4.66 14.01 19.81
N GLY A 24 -4.94 15.25 20.21
CA GLY A 24 -6.21 15.92 19.93
C GLY A 24 -6.50 16.07 18.44
N VAL A 25 -5.51 16.50 17.65
CA VAL A 25 -5.67 16.63 16.18
C VAL A 25 -5.81 15.28 15.52
N LEU A 26 -5.09 14.26 15.96
CA LEU A 26 -5.24 12.89 15.42
C LEU A 26 -6.60 12.30 15.77
N ALA A 27 -7.06 12.47 17.02
CA ALA A 27 -8.40 12.05 17.44
C ALA A 27 -9.48 12.75 16.59
N LEU A 28 -9.33 14.06 16.36
CA LEU A 28 -10.20 14.83 15.47
C LEU A 28 -10.19 14.28 14.05
N SER A 29 -9.01 14.00 13.49
CA SER A 29 -8.85 13.45 12.13
C SER A 29 -9.57 12.10 12.01
N VAL A 30 -9.37 11.20 12.96
CA VAL A 30 -10.04 9.88 12.99
C VAL A 30 -11.56 10.05 13.16
N SER A 31 -12.01 10.91 14.05
CA SER A 31 -13.46 11.17 14.27
C SER A 31 -14.13 11.74 13.03
N ILE A 32 -13.52 12.72 12.36
CA ILE A 32 -14.03 13.27 11.09
C ILE A 32 -14.09 12.16 10.02
N SER A 33 -13.03 11.36 9.90
CA SER A 33 -13.00 10.24 8.96
C SER A 33 -14.11 9.23 9.24
N MET A 34 -14.33 8.85 10.49
CA MET A 34 -15.42 7.95 10.90
C MET A 34 -16.79 8.55 10.57
N MET A 35 -17.00 9.83 10.90
CA MET A 35 -18.26 10.51 10.65
C MET A 35 -18.60 10.55 9.14
N ILE A 36 -17.63 10.91 8.29
CA ILE A 36 -17.83 10.95 6.83
C ILE A 36 -18.09 9.54 6.30
N ARG A 37 -17.30 8.55 6.73
CA ARG A 37 -17.42 7.16 6.25
C ARG A 37 -18.69 6.47 6.74
N SER A 38 -19.32 6.95 7.80
CA SER A 38 -20.59 6.42 8.32
C SER A 38 -21.83 7.00 7.63
N THR A 39 -21.69 8.02 6.77
CA THR A 39 -22.84 8.67 6.11
C THR A 39 -23.78 7.71 5.37
N PRO A 40 -23.32 6.60 4.74
CA PRO A 40 -24.24 5.65 4.08
C PRO A 40 -25.22 4.94 5.02
N THR A 41 -25.00 4.95 6.35
CA THR A 41 -25.98 4.38 7.30
C THR A 41 -27.36 5.01 7.19
N THR A 42 -27.49 6.20 6.61
CA THR A 42 -28.78 6.83 6.31
C THR A 42 -29.62 6.04 5.31
N TYR A 43 -28.99 5.18 4.50
CA TYR A 43 -29.62 4.33 3.52
C TYR A 43 -29.77 2.86 3.97
N GLY A 44 -29.14 2.49 5.06
CA GLY A 44 -29.17 1.16 5.65
C GLY A 44 -27.82 0.77 6.28
N PHE A 45 -27.88 -0.24 7.16
CA PHE A 45 -26.70 -0.84 7.77
C PHE A 45 -26.45 -2.19 7.12
N GLU A 46 -25.85 -2.15 5.92
CA GLU A 46 -25.74 -3.31 5.03
C GLU A 46 -24.40 -3.28 4.28
N LEU A 47 -24.04 -4.44 3.70
CA LEU A 47 -22.94 -4.51 2.75
C LEU A 47 -23.39 -3.94 1.39
N PHE A 48 -22.51 -3.18 0.72
CA PHE A 48 -22.78 -2.59 -0.60
C PHE A 48 -22.04 -3.34 -1.68
N GLU A 49 -22.64 -3.48 -2.87
CA GLU A 49 -22.09 -4.14 -4.05
C GLU A 49 -21.87 -5.66 -3.90
N PHE A 50 -21.27 -6.30 -4.91
CA PHE A 50 -21.11 -7.76 -4.99
C PHE A 50 -19.89 -8.27 -4.20
N ASP A 51 -18.75 -7.59 -4.31
CA ASP A 51 -17.50 -8.03 -3.71
C ASP A 51 -17.58 -8.15 -2.17
N PRO A 52 -18.18 -7.20 -1.43
CA PRO A 52 -18.36 -7.33 0.01
C PRO A 52 -19.07 -8.60 0.45
N PHE A 53 -20.10 -9.06 -0.28
CA PHE A 53 -20.81 -10.32 0.05
C PHE A 53 -19.93 -11.54 -0.19
N PHE A 54 -19.13 -11.54 -1.27
CA PHE A 54 -18.15 -12.60 -1.48
C PHE A 54 -17.07 -12.59 -0.38
N ASN A 55 -16.55 -11.42 -0.02
CA ASN A 55 -15.53 -11.29 1.03
C ASN A 55 -16.07 -11.70 2.40
N TYR A 56 -17.34 -11.38 2.71
CA TYR A 56 -18.02 -11.85 3.91
C TYR A 56 -18.08 -13.39 3.94
N ARG A 57 -18.59 -14.02 2.88
CA ARG A 57 -18.69 -15.47 2.77
C ARG A 57 -17.32 -16.16 2.86
N ALA A 58 -16.29 -15.58 2.27
CA ALA A 58 -14.94 -16.11 2.35
C ALA A 58 -14.35 -15.99 3.78
N THR A 59 -14.69 -14.93 4.50
CA THR A 59 -14.34 -14.78 5.91
C THR A 59 -15.06 -15.76 6.80
N GLU A 60 -16.36 -15.95 6.56
CA GLU A 60 -17.22 -16.94 7.24
C GLU A 60 -16.66 -18.34 7.04
N TYR A 61 -16.29 -18.70 5.79
CA TYR A 61 -15.71 -20.00 5.46
C TYR A 61 -14.44 -20.30 6.27
N ILE A 62 -13.55 -19.28 6.47
CA ILE A 62 -12.35 -19.43 7.31
C ILE A 62 -12.74 -19.74 8.76
N LEU A 63 -13.74 -19.04 9.31
CA LEU A 63 -14.15 -19.21 10.70
C LEU A 63 -14.79 -20.57 10.95
N GLU A 64 -15.51 -21.11 9.97
CA GLU A 64 -16.21 -22.40 10.09
C GLU A 64 -15.29 -23.60 9.79
N ASN A 65 -14.41 -23.49 8.80
CA ASN A 65 -13.64 -24.62 8.27
C ASN A 65 -12.13 -24.52 8.52
N GLY A 66 -11.66 -23.36 8.97
CA GLY A 66 -10.24 -23.11 9.21
C GLY A 66 -9.47 -22.64 7.97
N THR A 67 -8.25 -22.15 8.21
CA THR A 67 -7.38 -21.60 7.16
C THR A 67 -6.90 -22.65 6.16
N ASP A 68 -6.63 -23.87 6.59
CA ASP A 68 -6.16 -24.94 5.69
C ASP A 68 -7.23 -25.31 4.65
N ALA A 69 -8.49 -25.39 5.08
CA ALA A 69 -9.62 -25.62 4.17
C ALA A 69 -9.79 -24.46 3.20
N TYR A 70 -9.60 -23.21 3.67
CA TYR A 70 -9.71 -22.02 2.83
C TYR A 70 -8.67 -21.98 1.70
N PHE A 71 -7.43 -22.37 1.95
CA PHE A 71 -6.40 -22.39 0.91
C PHE A 71 -6.63 -23.44 -0.18
N ASN A 72 -7.42 -24.46 0.12
CA ASN A 72 -7.81 -25.51 -0.83
C ASN A 72 -9.25 -25.35 -1.36
N TRP A 73 -9.89 -24.22 -1.05
CA TRP A 73 -11.31 -24.01 -1.37
C TRP A 73 -11.54 -23.61 -2.81
N ILE A 74 -12.29 -24.46 -3.52
CA ILE A 74 -12.89 -24.13 -4.81
C ILE A 74 -14.36 -23.76 -4.55
N ASP A 75 -14.70 -22.49 -4.75
CA ASP A 75 -16.04 -21.98 -4.58
C ASP A 75 -16.91 -22.29 -5.80
N GLU A 76 -17.68 -23.33 -5.74
CA GLU A 76 -18.59 -23.77 -6.81
C GLU A 76 -19.76 -22.81 -7.05
N LYS A 77 -20.06 -21.91 -6.10
CA LYS A 77 -21.09 -20.88 -6.24
C LYS A 77 -20.61 -19.66 -7.04
N SER A 78 -19.31 -19.58 -7.32
CA SER A 78 -18.71 -18.54 -8.16
C SER A 78 -18.16 -19.14 -9.44
N TRP A 79 -18.20 -18.38 -10.54
CA TRP A 79 -17.61 -18.73 -11.85
C TRP A 79 -18.11 -20.08 -12.43
N TYR A 80 -19.43 -20.25 -12.38
CA TYR A 80 -20.08 -21.43 -12.98
C TYR A 80 -19.66 -21.63 -14.46
N PRO A 81 -19.42 -22.89 -14.94
CA PRO A 81 -19.57 -24.14 -14.22
C PRO A 81 -18.30 -24.66 -13.49
N PHE A 82 -17.16 -23.96 -13.60
CA PHE A 82 -15.86 -24.50 -13.19
C PHE A 82 -15.52 -24.24 -11.70
N GLY A 83 -16.21 -23.32 -11.07
CA GLY A 83 -15.87 -22.85 -9.73
C GLY A 83 -14.71 -21.87 -9.72
N ARG A 84 -14.49 -21.25 -8.57
CA ARG A 84 -13.42 -20.26 -8.35
C ARG A 84 -12.40 -20.79 -7.33
N ASN A 85 -11.14 -20.92 -7.73
CA ASN A 85 -10.06 -21.12 -6.77
C ASN A 85 -9.86 -19.83 -5.98
N VAL A 86 -10.24 -19.86 -4.69
CA VAL A 86 -10.33 -18.66 -3.86
C VAL A 86 -8.96 -18.14 -3.47
N SER A 87 -7.99 -19.00 -3.14
CA SER A 87 -6.65 -18.61 -2.73
C SER A 87 -5.88 -17.89 -3.84
N GLU A 88 -6.03 -18.34 -5.10
CA GLU A 88 -5.34 -17.76 -6.26
C GLU A 88 -5.95 -16.45 -6.76
N THR A 89 -7.26 -16.29 -6.60
CA THR A 89 -8.02 -15.25 -7.32
C THR A 89 -8.58 -14.15 -6.44
N SER A 90 -8.55 -14.31 -5.11
CA SER A 90 -9.18 -13.36 -4.19
C SER A 90 -8.20 -12.59 -3.29
N GLN A 91 -8.74 -11.72 -2.47
CA GLN A 91 -8.01 -10.87 -1.54
C GLN A 91 -7.76 -11.59 -0.21
N VAL A 92 -6.91 -12.60 -0.23
CA VAL A 92 -6.62 -13.52 0.90
C VAL A 92 -6.33 -12.77 2.20
N THR A 93 -5.53 -11.71 2.14
CA THR A 93 -5.17 -10.91 3.33
C THR A 93 -6.38 -10.26 3.98
N LEU A 94 -7.39 -9.81 3.20
CA LEU A 94 -8.61 -9.26 3.78
C LEU A 94 -9.37 -10.32 4.58
N HIS A 95 -9.59 -11.49 3.98
CA HIS A 95 -10.36 -12.58 4.59
C HIS A 95 -9.69 -13.10 5.88
N ILE A 96 -8.38 -13.38 5.80
CA ILE A 96 -7.61 -13.86 6.98
C ILE A 96 -7.57 -12.79 8.08
N THR A 97 -7.35 -11.51 7.72
CA THR A 97 -7.33 -10.42 8.70
C THR A 97 -8.67 -10.28 9.39
N ALA A 98 -9.78 -10.28 8.64
CA ALA A 98 -11.12 -10.18 9.20
C ALA A 98 -11.45 -11.38 10.09
N ALA A 99 -11.18 -12.61 9.64
CA ALA A 99 -11.37 -13.82 10.41
C ALA A 99 -10.53 -13.87 11.70
N SER A 100 -9.31 -13.32 11.67
CA SER A 100 -8.43 -13.26 12.84
C SER A 100 -8.83 -12.17 13.84
N LEU A 101 -9.36 -11.04 13.36
CA LEU A 101 -9.78 -9.91 14.21
C LEU A 101 -11.15 -10.14 14.82
N TYR A 102 -12.07 -10.82 14.13
CA TYR A 102 -13.44 -11.03 14.58
C TYR A 102 -13.53 -11.66 15.98
N PRO A 103 -12.85 -12.77 16.31
CA PRO A 103 -12.93 -13.37 17.64
C PRO A 103 -12.47 -12.44 18.78
N ILE A 104 -11.59 -11.47 18.45
CA ILE A 104 -10.98 -10.56 19.43
C ILE A 104 -11.84 -9.29 19.61
N PHE A 105 -12.41 -8.76 18.52
CA PHE A 105 -13.00 -7.43 18.46
C PHE A 105 -14.48 -7.43 18.04
N ASN A 106 -15.19 -8.55 18.14
CA ASN A 106 -16.61 -8.59 17.80
C ASN A 106 -17.52 -7.87 18.81
N PHE A 107 -17.09 -7.73 20.06
CA PHE A 107 -17.86 -7.12 21.15
C PHE A 107 -19.29 -7.64 21.25
N GLY A 108 -19.54 -8.89 20.86
CA GLY A 108 -20.87 -9.52 20.85
C GLY A 108 -21.69 -9.25 19.58
N SER A 109 -21.14 -8.58 18.57
CA SER A 109 -21.78 -8.38 17.27
C SER A 109 -21.68 -9.63 16.37
N SER A 110 -22.60 -9.74 15.40
CA SER A 110 -22.53 -10.76 14.38
C SER A 110 -21.31 -10.57 13.46
N LEU A 111 -20.87 -11.62 12.78
CA LEU A 111 -19.82 -11.49 11.75
C LEU A 111 -20.22 -10.49 10.66
N TYR A 112 -21.51 -10.48 10.30
CA TYR A 112 -22.05 -9.55 9.30
C TYR A 112 -21.85 -8.10 9.73
N ASP A 113 -22.27 -7.74 10.95
CA ASP A 113 -22.10 -6.38 11.48
C ASP A 113 -20.64 -5.98 11.61
N PHE A 114 -19.79 -6.93 12.03
CA PHE A 114 -18.35 -6.71 12.13
C PHE A 114 -17.74 -6.37 10.75
N THR A 115 -18.12 -7.09 9.70
CA THR A 115 -17.60 -6.85 8.34
C THR A 115 -18.11 -5.54 7.74
N ILE A 116 -19.31 -5.09 8.12
CA ILE A 116 -19.84 -3.76 7.76
C ILE A 116 -18.98 -2.66 8.38
N LEU A 117 -18.55 -2.80 9.64
CA LEU A 117 -17.81 -1.80 10.38
C LEU A 117 -16.31 -1.78 10.06
N LEU A 118 -15.72 -2.91 9.70
CA LEU A 118 -14.28 -3.08 9.54
C LEU A 118 -13.64 -2.06 8.57
N PRO A 119 -14.17 -1.81 7.35
CA PRO A 119 -13.59 -0.84 6.42
C PRO A 119 -13.60 0.59 6.96
N LEU A 120 -14.66 0.98 7.65
CA LEU A 120 -14.76 2.29 8.32
C LEU A 120 -13.67 2.46 9.37
N VAL A 121 -13.47 1.46 10.23
CA VAL A 121 -12.46 1.52 11.31
C VAL A 121 -11.05 1.54 10.72
N VAL A 122 -10.72 0.59 9.85
CA VAL A 122 -9.39 0.49 9.23
C VAL A 122 -9.08 1.72 8.39
N GLY A 123 -10.05 2.17 7.57
CA GLY A 123 -9.90 3.37 6.74
C GLY A 123 -9.66 4.63 7.57
N SER A 124 -10.32 4.77 8.72
CA SER A 124 -10.14 5.93 9.61
C SER A 124 -8.81 5.87 10.37
N LEU A 125 -8.41 4.69 10.85
CA LEU A 125 -7.11 4.50 11.51
C LEU A 125 -5.92 4.71 10.57
N THR A 126 -6.13 4.57 9.26
CA THR A 126 -5.09 4.85 8.26
C THR A 126 -4.59 6.30 8.34
N ALA A 127 -5.39 7.26 8.80
CA ALA A 127 -4.96 8.64 9.03
C ALA A 127 -3.78 8.72 10.02
N ILE A 128 -3.71 7.83 11.02
CA ILE A 128 -2.59 7.75 11.96
C ILE A 128 -1.32 7.22 11.27
N ALA A 129 -1.46 6.23 10.40
CA ALA A 129 -0.33 5.71 9.62
C ALA A 129 0.22 6.76 8.65
N VAL A 130 -0.65 7.54 8.00
CA VAL A 130 -0.30 8.70 7.17
C VAL A 130 0.43 9.76 7.98
N PHE A 131 -0.08 10.12 9.17
CA PHE A 131 0.62 11.02 10.08
C PHE A 131 2.04 10.54 10.39
N ALA A 132 2.18 9.26 10.78
CA ALA A 132 3.48 8.69 11.14
C ALA A 132 4.46 8.77 9.96
N PHE A 133 4.02 8.41 8.76
CA PHE A 133 4.81 8.47 7.54
C PHE A 133 5.24 9.89 7.19
N VAL A 134 4.30 10.82 7.09
CA VAL A 134 4.60 12.20 6.69
C VAL A 134 5.39 12.94 7.77
N ARG A 135 5.17 12.64 9.05
CA ARG A 135 5.95 13.19 10.15
C ARG A 135 7.45 12.87 10.01
N VAL A 136 7.80 11.66 9.58
CA VAL A 136 9.22 11.30 9.36
C VAL A 136 9.84 12.11 8.23
N LEU A 137 9.07 12.45 7.20
CA LEU A 137 9.53 13.24 6.05
C LEU A 137 9.64 14.73 6.37
N GLY A 138 8.52 15.33 6.83
CA GLY A 138 8.31 16.78 6.91
C GLY A 138 8.05 17.33 8.33
N GLY A 139 8.15 16.48 9.36
CA GLY A 139 7.92 16.90 10.75
C GLY A 139 6.46 16.82 11.18
N THR A 140 6.23 17.13 12.48
CA THR A 140 4.94 16.91 13.14
C THR A 140 3.81 17.71 12.51
N THR A 141 4.03 18.98 12.18
CA THR A 141 3.01 19.85 11.57
C THR A 141 2.57 19.32 10.21
N ALA A 142 3.52 18.94 9.33
CA ALA A 142 3.21 18.35 8.02
C ALA A 142 2.43 17.04 8.18
N GLY A 143 2.80 16.19 9.15
CA GLY A 143 2.08 14.95 9.45
C GLY A 143 0.63 15.19 9.88
N LEU A 144 0.37 16.18 10.74
CA LEU A 144 -0.98 16.50 11.18
C LEU A 144 -1.87 17.02 10.04
N PHE A 145 -1.34 17.91 9.19
CA PHE A 145 -2.06 18.34 8.00
C PHE A 145 -2.36 17.19 7.05
N ALA A 146 -1.40 16.29 6.83
CA ALA A 146 -1.60 15.13 5.98
C ALA A 146 -2.69 14.20 6.52
N ALA A 147 -2.76 13.97 7.84
CA ALA A 147 -3.82 13.17 8.46
C ALA A 147 -5.21 13.81 8.27
N LEU A 148 -5.32 15.13 8.46
CA LEU A 148 -6.58 15.86 8.26
C LEU A 148 -7.03 15.80 6.79
N ILE A 149 -6.12 16.08 5.84
CA ILE A 149 -6.43 16.02 4.39
C ILE A 149 -6.83 14.61 3.99
N PHE A 150 -6.12 13.59 4.47
CA PHE A 150 -6.46 12.19 4.20
C PHE A 150 -7.88 11.86 4.67
N SER A 151 -8.27 12.36 5.84
CA SER A 151 -9.58 12.07 6.46
C SER A 151 -10.76 12.60 5.65
N ILE A 152 -10.58 13.70 4.92
CA ILE A 152 -11.63 14.37 4.12
C ILE A 152 -11.48 14.17 2.60
N SER A 153 -10.44 13.47 2.15
CA SER A 153 -10.15 13.28 0.74
C SER A 153 -11.17 12.33 0.09
N LEU A 154 -11.97 12.88 -0.86
CA LEU A 154 -13.04 12.14 -1.55
C LEU A 154 -12.56 10.80 -2.16
N PRO A 155 -11.49 10.74 -2.96
CA PRO A 155 -11.06 9.47 -3.57
C PRO A 155 -10.66 8.39 -2.54
N ILE A 156 -10.33 8.81 -1.32
CA ILE A 156 -9.86 7.94 -0.25
C ILE A 156 -11.02 7.48 0.63
N PHE A 157 -11.88 8.40 1.09
CA PHE A 157 -12.94 8.00 2.01
C PHE A 157 -14.02 7.17 1.33
N THR A 158 -14.30 7.38 0.05
CA THR A 158 -15.26 6.57 -0.72
C THR A 158 -14.86 5.09 -0.79
N ARG A 159 -13.55 4.80 -0.76
CA ARG A 159 -13.01 3.43 -0.74
C ARG A 159 -12.89 2.82 0.67
N GLY A 160 -13.73 3.22 1.58
CA GLY A 160 -13.73 2.69 2.95
C GLY A 160 -14.95 3.16 3.73
N LEU A 161 -16.06 3.39 3.03
CA LEU A 161 -17.35 3.66 3.63
C LEU A 161 -17.82 2.45 4.44
N ILE A 162 -18.71 2.70 5.38
CA ILE A 162 -19.38 1.62 6.11
C ILE A 162 -20.08 0.69 5.09
N GLY A 163 -19.97 -0.63 5.29
CA GLY A 163 -20.48 -1.61 4.33
C GLY A 163 -19.61 -1.87 3.11
N TRP A 164 -18.55 -1.08 2.89
CA TRP A 164 -17.57 -1.30 1.80
C TRP A 164 -16.53 -2.33 2.20
N PHE A 165 -16.93 -3.56 2.46
CA PHE A 165 -16.02 -4.63 2.90
C PHE A 165 -15.18 -5.13 1.72
N LYS A 166 -14.28 -4.25 1.25
CA LYS A 166 -13.28 -4.49 0.20
C LYS A 166 -11.86 -4.31 0.74
N SER A 167 -10.90 -4.67 -0.07
CA SER A 167 -9.48 -4.74 0.33
C SER A 167 -8.73 -3.41 0.33
N GLU A 168 -9.27 -2.36 -0.31
CA GLU A 168 -8.59 -1.08 -0.48
C GLU A 168 -8.22 -0.41 0.86
N PRO A 169 -9.12 -0.30 1.85
CA PRO A 169 -8.78 0.31 3.14
C PRO A 169 -7.66 -0.41 3.86
N LEU A 170 -7.71 -1.76 3.85
CA LEU A 170 -6.71 -2.59 4.51
C LEU A 170 -5.37 -2.52 3.78
N GLY A 171 -5.37 -2.56 2.45
CA GLY A 171 -4.18 -2.41 1.63
C GLY A 171 -3.49 -1.08 1.88
N LEU A 172 -4.22 0.04 1.88
CA LEU A 172 -3.70 1.37 2.18
C LEU A 172 -3.12 1.46 3.59
N PHE A 173 -3.80 0.90 4.58
CA PHE A 173 -3.32 0.87 5.96
C PHE A 173 -1.94 0.21 6.06
N PHE A 174 -1.79 -0.99 5.49
CA PHE A 174 -0.50 -1.69 5.48
C PHE A 174 0.56 -0.97 4.66
N ALA A 175 0.21 -0.39 3.52
CA ALA A 175 1.14 0.36 2.69
C ALA A 175 1.70 1.60 3.40
N PHE A 176 0.87 2.38 4.08
CA PHE A 176 1.36 3.54 4.83
C PHE A 176 2.23 3.15 6.03
N ILE A 177 1.93 2.04 6.72
CA ILE A 177 2.82 1.47 7.75
C ILE A 177 4.15 1.06 7.12
N ALA A 178 4.13 0.38 5.98
CA ALA A 178 5.33 -0.01 5.26
C ALA A 178 6.20 1.20 4.89
N MET A 179 5.60 2.25 4.33
CA MET A 179 6.30 3.49 3.97
C MET A 179 6.88 4.20 5.19
N TYR A 180 6.14 4.26 6.29
CA TYR A 180 6.65 4.79 7.57
C TYR A 180 7.88 4.02 8.04
N LEU A 181 7.80 2.70 8.08
CA LEU A 181 8.89 1.83 8.52
C LEU A 181 10.09 1.93 7.59
N PHE A 182 9.87 1.93 6.27
CA PHE A 182 10.91 2.09 5.26
C PHE A 182 11.67 3.40 5.44
N VAL A 183 10.98 4.54 5.45
CA VAL A 183 11.63 5.85 5.58
C VAL A 183 12.28 6.02 6.95
N SER A 184 11.62 5.57 8.04
CA SER A 184 12.20 5.65 9.38
C SER A 184 13.39 4.72 9.55
N GLY A 185 13.42 3.58 8.86
CA GLY A 185 14.55 2.66 8.81
C GLY A 185 15.77 3.26 8.10
N LEU A 186 15.54 4.07 7.06
CA LEU A 186 16.62 4.76 6.35
C LEU A 186 17.14 6.00 7.08
N LYS A 187 16.26 6.74 7.77
CA LYS A 187 16.57 8.06 8.34
C LYS A 187 17.19 7.99 9.74
N PHE A 188 16.75 7.02 10.57
CA PHE A 188 17.12 6.97 11.99
C PHE A 188 17.87 5.66 12.33
N ASN A 189 18.84 5.75 13.23
CA ASN A 189 19.50 4.60 13.87
C ASN A 189 20.07 3.55 12.89
N LYS A 190 21.07 3.88 12.12
CA LYS A 190 21.75 3.02 11.13
C LYS A 190 22.40 1.75 11.73
N GLY A 191 21.58 0.85 12.25
CA GLY A 191 22.01 -0.38 12.92
C GLY A 191 20.96 -1.48 12.84
N LYS A 192 21.02 -2.45 13.75
CA LYS A 192 20.11 -3.59 13.79
C LYS A 192 18.63 -3.21 13.79
N ILE A 193 18.25 -2.15 14.52
CA ILE A 193 16.87 -1.66 14.59
C ILE A 193 16.39 -1.17 13.22
N SER A 194 17.25 -0.50 12.45
CA SER A 194 16.93 -0.07 11.09
C SER A 194 16.71 -1.25 10.15
N LEU A 195 17.55 -2.28 10.25
CA LEU A 195 17.36 -3.49 9.45
C LEU A 195 16.04 -4.21 9.80
N ILE A 196 15.71 -4.30 11.08
CA ILE A 196 14.42 -4.86 11.52
C ILE A 196 13.26 -4.04 10.93
N LYS A 197 13.33 -2.70 10.98
CA LYS A 197 12.29 -1.85 10.38
C LYS A 197 12.17 -2.08 8.87
N LEU A 198 13.26 -2.26 8.15
CA LEU A 198 13.24 -2.51 6.70
C LEU A 198 12.65 -3.88 6.36
N VAL A 199 13.00 -4.92 7.12
CA VAL A 199 12.39 -6.25 6.96
C VAL A 199 10.89 -6.18 7.25
N THR A 200 10.50 -5.54 8.35
CA THR A 200 9.08 -5.36 8.73
C THR A 200 8.34 -4.47 7.70
N ALA A 201 9.01 -3.46 7.12
CA ALA A 201 8.45 -2.67 6.03
C ALA A 201 8.15 -3.54 4.80
N GLY A 202 9.07 -4.44 4.43
CA GLY A 202 8.86 -5.41 3.36
C GLY A 202 7.67 -6.33 3.62
N PHE A 203 7.54 -6.82 4.86
CA PHE A 203 6.39 -7.63 5.28
C PHE A 203 5.06 -6.86 5.12
N PHE A 204 4.96 -5.64 5.67
CA PHE A 204 3.73 -4.85 5.55
C PHE A 204 3.41 -4.44 4.10
N LEU A 205 4.43 -4.16 3.28
CA LEU A 205 4.20 -3.88 1.86
C LEU A 205 3.65 -5.12 1.14
N SER A 206 4.15 -6.31 1.45
CA SER A 206 3.66 -7.58 0.90
C SER A 206 2.22 -7.87 1.33
N LEU A 207 1.86 -7.61 2.60
CA LEU A 207 0.47 -7.68 3.07
C LEU A 207 -0.42 -6.69 2.30
N GLY A 208 0.05 -5.47 2.08
CA GLY A 208 -0.64 -4.47 1.28
C GLY A 208 -0.89 -4.95 -0.15
N LEU A 209 0.14 -5.47 -0.81
CA LEU A 209 0.07 -6.01 -2.18
C LEU A 209 -0.88 -7.21 -2.29
N SER A 210 -0.88 -8.10 -1.29
CA SER A 210 -1.79 -9.25 -1.28
C SER A 210 -3.23 -8.87 -0.92
N ALA A 211 -3.43 -7.77 -0.21
CA ALA A 211 -4.75 -7.19 0.01
C ALA A 211 -5.26 -6.52 -1.27
N TRP A 212 -4.49 -5.59 -1.85
CA TRP A 212 -4.94 -4.78 -2.97
C TRP A 212 -3.83 -4.49 -3.99
N GLY A 213 -4.06 -4.85 -5.25
CA GLY A 213 -3.08 -4.63 -6.33
C GLY A 213 -2.73 -3.16 -6.57
N GLY A 214 -3.61 -2.21 -6.20
CA GLY A 214 -3.33 -0.77 -6.29
C GLY A 214 -2.15 -0.31 -5.42
N ILE A 215 -1.69 -1.13 -4.48
CA ILE A 215 -0.51 -0.84 -3.66
C ILE A 215 0.79 -0.81 -4.49
N LEU A 216 0.80 -1.29 -5.71
CA LEU A 216 1.91 -1.09 -6.65
C LEU A 216 2.27 0.39 -6.83
N PHE A 217 1.32 1.30 -6.66
CA PHE A 217 1.60 2.74 -6.65
C PHE A 217 2.64 3.17 -5.61
N PHE A 218 2.72 2.47 -4.48
CA PHE A 218 3.73 2.75 -3.45
C PHE A 218 5.13 2.23 -3.82
N VAL A 219 5.21 1.29 -4.75
CA VAL A 219 6.49 0.79 -5.28
C VAL A 219 7.15 1.83 -6.18
N MET A 220 6.37 2.60 -6.97
CA MET A 220 6.93 3.58 -7.91
C MET A 220 7.82 4.65 -7.27
N PRO A 221 7.43 5.33 -6.18
CA PRO A 221 8.32 6.28 -5.50
C PRO A 221 9.60 5.63 -4.99
N ILE A 222 9.55 4.36 -4.55
CA ILE A 222 10.72 3.61 -4.09
C ILE A 222 11.66 3.34 -5.26
N VAL A 223 11.14 2.94 -6.42
CA VAL A 223 11.89 2.74 -7.66
C VAL A 223 12.61 4.02 -8.08
N LEU A 224 11.89 5.14 -8.13
CA LEU A 224 12.46 6.45 -8.46
C LEU A 224 13.52 6.88 -7.45
N PHE A 225 13.27 6.68 -6.18
CA PHE A 225 14.24 6.95 -5.11
C PHE A 225 15.51 6.13 -5.31
N TYR A 226 15.40 4.83 -5.61
CA TYR A 226 16.57 3.97 -5.82
C TYR A 226 17.39 4.40 -7.04
N PHE A 227 16.75 4.75 -8.15
CA PHE A 227 17.46 5.28 -9.31
C PHE A 227 18.12 6.64 -9.05
N SER A 228 17.57 7.46 -8.17
CA SER A 228 18.13 8.78 -7.84
C SER A 228 19.28 8.72 -6.84
N LEU A 229 19.37 7.67 -6.01
CA LEU A 229 20.36 7.58 -4.93
C LEU A 229 21.82 7.79 -5.36
N PRO A 230 22.33 7.24 -6.47
CA PRO A 230 23.72 7.43 -6.89
C PRO A 230 24.07 8.88 -7.23
N PHE A 231 23.06 9.69 -7.56
CA PHE A 231 23.24 11.10 -7.94
C PHE A 231 23.09 12.07 -6.77
N ILE A 232 22.54 11.59 -5.63
CA ILE A 232 22.47 12.37 -4.40
C ILE A 232 23.81 12.24 -3.69
N LYS A 233 24.43 13.39 -3.33
CA LYS A 233 25.69 13.45 -2.60
C LYS A 233 25.56 12.86 -1.18
N ASN A 234 25.35 11.56 -1.07
CA ASN A 234 25.31 10.88 0.22
C ASN A 234 26.43 9.84 0.28
N LYS A 235 27.35 10.02 1.23
CA LYS A 235 28.46 9.07 1.50
C LYS A 235 28.00 7.92 2.42
N ASP A 236 26.71 7.67 2.52
CA ASP A 236 26.14 6.75 3.48
C ASP A 236 26.10 5.32 2.95
N ASN A 237 27.09 4.53 3.32
CA ASN A 237 27.18 3.13 2.96
C ASN A 237 26.00 2.29 3.47
N PHE A 238 25.24 2.76 4.47
CA PHE A 238 24.11 2.04 5.02
C PHE A 238 22.99 1.84 4.00
N ILE A 239 22.72 2.85 3.16
CA ILE A 239 21.65 2.80 2.15
C ILE A 239 21.87 1.68 1.14
N ILE A 240 23.15 1.38 0.85
CA ILE A 240 23.53 0.31 -0.09
C ILE A 240 23.06 -1.07 0.39
N TRP A 241 23.12 -1.32 1.70
CA TRP A 241 22.64 -2.55 2.30
C TRP A 241 21.14 -2.51 2.61
N ALA A 242 20.64 -1.33 2.93
CA ALA A 242 19.23 -1.12 3.25
C ALA A 242 18.31 -1.43 2.07
N ALA A 243 18.68 -1.02 0.86
CA ALA A 243 17.89 -1.24 -0.35
C ALA A 243 17.71 -2.74 -0.67
N PRO A 244 18.78 -3.57 -0.76
CA PRO A 244 18.63 -5.01 -0.96
C PRO A 244 17.83 -5.70 0.16
N VAL A 245 18.05 -5.34 1.42
CA VAL A 245 17.33 -5.94 2.56
C VAL A 245 15.83 -5.72 2.42
N PHE A 246 15.40 -4.48 2.14
CA PHE A 246 14.00 -4.19 1.92
C PHE A 246 13.43 -4.93 0.71
N SER A 247 14.12 -4.86 -0.44
CA SER A 247 13.65 -5.47 -1.69
C SER A 247 13.52 -7.00 -1.59
N ILE A 248 14.53 -7.66 -1.00
CA ILE A 248 14.49 -9.10 -0.76
C ILE A 248 13.35 -9.44 0.20
N SER A 249 13.13 -8.64 1.25
CA SER A 249 12.04 -8.87 2.19
C SER A 249 10.67 -8.77 1.50
N VAL A 250 10.45 -7.75 0.66
CA VAL A 250 9.21 -7.62 -0.12
C VAL A 250 8.98 -8.87 -0.97
N ILE A 251 10.01 -9.32 -1.70
CA ILE A 251 9.90 -10.48 -2.58
C ILE A 251 9.59 -11.74 -1.77
N LEU A 252 10.38 -12.04 -0.73
CA LEU A 252 10.22 -13.25 0.07
C LEU A 252 8.85 -13.34 0.73
N PHE A 253 8.37 -12.24 1.33
CA PHE A 253 7.04 -12.24 1.95
C PHE A 253 5.91 -12.26 0.93
N SER A 254 6.09 -11.68 -0.26
CA SER A 254 5.08 -11.74 -1.32
C SER A 254 4.92 -13.15 -1.90
N LEU A 255 5.95 -13.98 -1.86
CA LEU A 255 5.88 -15.39 -2.29
C LEU A 255 5.01 -16.27 -1.37
N LEU A 256 4.69 -15.80 -0.16
CA LEU A 256 3.80 -16.52 0.76
C LEU A 256 2.32 -16.49 0.29
N PHE A 257 1.96 -15.59 -0.60
CA PHE A 257 0.59 -15.42 -1.10
C PHE A 257 0.55 -15.79 -2.58
N GLU A 258 -0.24 -16.78 -2.93
CA GLU A 258 -0.30 -17.35 -4.28
C GLU A 258 -0.60 -16.29 -5.34
N ARG A 259 -1.63 -15.48 -5.14
CA ARG A 259 -1.97 -14.37 -6.04
C ARG A 259 -0.84 -13.33 -6.16
N THR A 260 -0.17 -13.00 -5.06
CA THR A 260 0.90 -11.99 -5.07
C THR A 260 2.19 -12.54 -5.67
N SER A 261 2.44 -13.84 -5.49
CA SER A 261 3.60 -14.52 -6.07
C SER A 261 3.60 -14.44 -7.59
N THR A 262 2.43 -14.57 -8.24
CA THR A 262 2.32 -14.50 -9.70
C THR A 262 2.75 -13.14 -10.25
N PHE A 263 2.44 -12.02 -9.60
CA PHE A 263 2.93 -10.73 -10.06
C PHE A 263 4.31 -10.34 -9.56
N ILE A 264 4.78 -10.89 -8.44
CA ILE A 264 6.16 -10.68 -8.00
C ILE A 264 7.15 -11.46 -8.87
N ILE A 265 6.78 -12.61 -9.38
CA ILE A 265 7.60 -13.34 -10.37
C ILE A 265 7.59 -12.62 -11.74
N GLY A 266 6.60 -11.73 -11.97
CA GLY A 266 6.47 -10.92 -13.17
C GLY A 266 7.04 -9.49 -13.06
N TYR A 267 6.34 -8.54 -13.66
CA TYR A 267 6.76 -7.13 -13.77
C TYR A 267 6.94 -6.41 -12.44
N ALA A 268 6.12 -6.73 -11.43
CA ALA A 268 6.23 -6.07 -10.13
C ALA A 268 7.55 -6.42 -9.42
N GLY A 269 7.99 -7.67 -9.52
CA GLY A 269 9.30 -8.07 -8.99
C GLY A 269 10.46 -7.46 -9.76
N LEU A 270 10.38 -7.40 -11.08
CA LEU A 270 11.36 -6.69 -11.89
C LEU A 270 11.44 -5.21 -11.53
N ALA A 271 10.30 -4.54 -11.28
CA ALA A 271 10.26 -3.15 -10.85
C ALA A 271 10.98 -2.91 -9.52
N ILE A 272 11.05 -3.90 -8.64
CA ILE A 272 11.77 -3.82 -7.35
C ILE A 272 13.24 -4.24 -7.50
N LEU A 273 13.50 -5.31 -8.26
CA LEU A 273 14.84 -5.88 -8.41
C LEU A 273 15.78 -5.02 -9.25
N LEU A 274 15.30 -4.51 -10.39
CA LEU A 274 16.15 -3.73 -11.31
C LEU A 274 16.76 -2.49 -10.66
N PRO A 275 15.99 -1.63 -9.96
CA PRO A 275 16.58 -0.49 -9.24
C PRO A 275 17.53 -0.91 -8.13
N THR A 276 17.26 -2.05 -7.46
CA THR A 276 18.15 -2.59 -6.43
C THR A 276 19.48 -3.03 -7.03
N VAL A 277 19.47 -3.74 -8.14
CA VAL A 277 20.67 -4.12 -8.89
C VAL A 277 21.41 -2.88 -9.39
N PHE A 278 20.68 -1.87 -9.89
CA PHE A 278 21.25 -0.59 -10.31
C PHE A 278 22.02 0.11 -9.18
N ILE A 279 21.48 0.15 -7.95
CA ILE A 279 22.18 0.71 -6.79
C ILE A 279 23.50 -0.05 -6.56
N ILE A 280 23.45 -1.37 -6.50
CA ILE A 280 24.63 -2.20 -6.24
C ILE A 280 25.70 -1.96 -7.31
N LEU A 281 25.32 -2.00 -8.59
CA LEU A 281 26.24 -1.73 -9.69
C LEU A 281 26.78 -0.31 -9.70
N SER A 282 25.94 0.69 -9.37
CA SER A 282 26.37 2.09 -9.30
C SER A 282 27.43 2.30 -8.23
N VAL A 283 27.34 1.61 -7.09
CA VAL A 283 28.36 1.65 -6.02
C VAL A 283 29.67 1.03 -6.51
N ILE A 284 29.60 -0.10 -7.20
CA ILE A 284 30.77 -0.73 -7.79
C ILE A 284 31.42 0.22 -8.81
N VAL A 285 30.63 0.79 -9.72
CA VAL A 285 31.11 1.77 -10.71
C VAL A 285 31.76 2.98 -10.03
N MET A 286 31.13 3.53 -9.00
CA MET A 286 31.69 4.67 -8.25
C MET A 286 33.01 4.34 -7.54
N LYS A 287 33.16 3.09 -7.05
CA LYS A 287 34.39 2.63 -6.39
C LYS A 287 35.59 2.56 -7.36
N PHE A 288 35.34 2.16 -8.60
CA PHE A 288 36.37 2.03 -9.64
C PHE A 288 36.52 3.28 -10.52
N SER A 289 35.74 4.34 -10.27
CA SER A 289 35.77 5.58 -11.05
C SER A 289 36.56 6.68 -10.34
N ASN A 290 37.26 7.52 -11.11
CA ASN A 290 37.87 8.74 -10.60
C ASN A 290 36.79 9.73 -10.15
N GLU A 291 37.09 10.59 -9.16
CA GLU A 291 36.11 11.54 -8.60
C GLU A 291 35.41 12.41 -9.67
N ARG A 292 36.15 12.82 -10.73
CA ARG A 292 35.60 13.63 -11.82
C ARG A 292 34.64 12.88 -12.75
N THR A 293 34.72 11.54 -12.78
CA THR A 293 33.98 10.71 -13.74
C THR A 293 32.87 9.89 -13.09
N LYS A 294 32.78 9.86 -11.76
CA LYS A 294 31.80 9.05 -11.01
C LYS A 294 30.37 9.25 -11.50
N ILE A 295 29.91 10.51 -11.53
CA ILE A 295 28.53 10.83 -11.94
C ILE A 295 28.31 10.48 -13.39
N ARG A 296 29.26 10.82 -14.28
CA ARG A 296 29.19 10.46 -15.72
C ARG A 296 29.04 8.95 -15.90
N ASN A 297 29.83 8.15 -15.20
CA ASN A 297 29.81 6.69 -15.33
C ASN A 297 28.49 6.11 -14.77
N CYS A 298 27.91 6.68 -13.71
CA CYS A 298 26.58 6.31 -13.24
C CYS A 298 25.46 6.69 -14.23
N ILE A 299 25.59 7.81 -14.95
CA ILE A 299 24.65 8.18 -16.03
C ILE A 299 24.76 7.17 -17.19
N ILE A 300 25.98 6.80 -17.58
CA ILE A 300 26.19 5.77 -18.63
C ILE A 300 25.56 4.46 -18.19
N LEU A 301 25.74 4.04 -16.94
CA LEU A 301 25.11 2.84 -16.38
C LEU A 301 23.57 2.94 -16.45
N LEU A 302 22.98 4.07 -16.07
CA LEU A 302 21.55 4.29 -16.13
C LEU A 302 21.02 4.20 -17.57
N ILE A 303 21.69 4.86 -18.50
CA ILE A 303 21.35 4.79 -19.94
C ILE A 303 21.44 3.35 -20.45
N SER A 304 22.47 2.62 -20.03
CA SER A 304 22.63 1.20 -20.39
C SER A 304 21.49 0.32 -19.85
N PHE A 305 21.03 0.59 -18.62
CA PHE A 305 19.86 -0.09 -18.05
C PHE A 305 18.58 0.19 -18.85
N ILE A 306 18.34 1.46 -19.18
CA ILE A 306 17.18 1.85 -20.00
C ILE A 306 17.26 1.22 -21.39
N ALA A 307 18.41 1.31 -22.05
CA ALA A 307 18.61 0.75 -23.40
C ALA A 307 18.44 -0.78 -23.40
N SER A 308 18.98 -1.47 -22.38
CA SER A 308 18.80 -2.91 -22.22
C SER A 308 17.32 -3.27 -21.99
N GLY A 309 16.60 -2.50 -21.16
CA GLY A 309 15.17 -2.70 -20.93
C GLY A 309 14.35 -2.53 -22.22
N VAL A 310 14.62 -1.47 -22.99
CA VAL A 310 13.97 -1.22 -24.29
C VAL A 310 14.33 -2.32 -25.29
N GLY A 311 15.59 -2.77 -25.31
CA GLY A 311 16.03 -3.86 -26.19
C GLY A 311 15.35 -5.19 -25.89
N ILE A 312 15.25 -5.57 -24.61
CA ILE A 312 14.56 -6.78 -24.15
C ILE A 312 13.07 -6.71 -24.49
N PHE A 313 12.45 -5.55 -24.29
CA PHE A 313 11.07 -5.32 -24.62
C PHE A 313 10.80 -5.46 -26.12
N ASN A 314 11.60 -4.82 -26.97
CA ASN A 314 11.46 -4.88 -28.43
C ASN A 314 11.79 -6.27 -29.01
N SER A 315 12.59 -7.07 -28.32
CA SER A 315 12.89 -8.44 -28.75
C SER A 315 11.73 -9.43 -28.56
N GLY A 316 10.66 -9.04 -27.87
CA GLY A 316 9.52 -9.90 -27.57
C GLY A 316 9.81 -11.00 -26.52
N ILE A 317 11.00 -11.01 -25.90
CA ILE A 317 11.36 -11.97 -24.84
C ILE A 317 10.43 -11.78 -23.63
N ILE A 318 10.07 -10.52 -23.36
CA ILE A 318 9.10 -10.17 -22.31
C ILE A 318 7.87 -9.59 -23.01
N GLY A 319 6.69 -10.16 -22.75
CA GLY A 319 5.44 -9.66 -23.32
C GLY A 319 5.16 -8.20 -22.91
N LEU A 320 4.19 -7.56 -23.54
CA LEU A 320 3.74 -6.23 -23.16
C LEU A 320 3.21 -6.24 -21.72
N PRO A 321 3.57 -5.24 -20.90
CA PRO A 321 2.94 -5.09 -19.59
C PRO A 321 1.42 -4.90 -19.78
N SER A 322 0.63 -5.47 -18.89
CA SER A 322 -0.82 -5.29 -18.94
C SER A 322 -1.16 -3.81 -18.90
N PHE A 323 -2.30 -3.44 -19.48
CA PHE A 323 -2.82 -2.08 -19.51
C PHE A 323 -2.75 -1.38 -18.13
N ARG A 324 -2.99 -2.12 -17.04
CA ARG A 324 -2.92 -1.59 -15.67
C ARG A 324 -1.56 -0.99 -15.31
N TYR A 325 -0.46 -1.57 -15.77
CA TYR A 325 0.89 -1.01 -15.55
C TYR A 325 1.15 0.20 -16.44
N LEU A 326 0.67 0.17 -17.69
CA LEU A 326 0.81 1.28 -18.63
C LEU A 326 -0.01 2.48 -18.15
N ASN A 327 -1.23 2.26 -17.68
CA ASN A 327 -2.10 3.29 -17.13
C ASN A 327 -1.52 3.92 -15.85
N ALA A 328 -0.82 3.15 -15.01
CA ALA A 328 -0.12 3.69 -13.83
C ALA A 328 0.97 4.71 -14.22
N VAL A 329 1.60 4.55 -15.38
CA VAL A 329 2.64 5.47 -15.90
C VAL A 329 2.02 6.64 -16.67
N ASN A 330 0.96 6.37 -17.41
CA ASN A 330 0.22 7.37 -18.18
C ASN A 330 -1.29 7.21 -17.95
N PRO A 331 -1.89 7.95 -17.00
CA PRO A 331 -3.30 7.82 -16.66
C PRO A 331 -4.25 8.29 -17.78
N PHE A 332 -3.73 8.91 -18.84
CA PHE A 332 -4.52 9.30 -20.02
C PHE A 332 -4.61 8.20 -21.08
N LEU A 333 -3.96 7.04 -20.87
CA LEU A 333 -4.19 5.88 -21.72
C LEU A 333 -5.60 5.35 -21.48
N THR A 334 -6.36 5.22 -22.55
CA THR A 334 -7.68 4.57 -22.55
C THR A 334 -7.53 3.14 -23.04
N ASP A 335 -8.15 2.20 -22.35
CA ASP A 335 -8.28 0.83 -22.83
C ASP A 335 -9.38 0.78 -23.88
N GLN A 336 -9.12 0.18 -25.02
CA GLN A 336 -10.10 0.02 -26.09
C GLN A 336 -10.88 -1.31 -25.97
N ASP A 337 -10.67 -2.07 -24.91
CA ASP A 337 -11.40 -3.30 -24.68
C ASP A 337 -12.83 -3.02 -24.25
N SER A 338 -13.79 -3.41 -25.08
CA SER A 338 -15.23 -3.25 -24.86
C SER A 338 -15.74 -3.89 -23.55
N LEU A 339 -14.99 -4.85 -22.97
CA LEU A 339 -15.29 -5.46 -21.68
C LEU A 339 -15.00 -4.51 -20.51
N THR A 340 -13.95 -3.71 -20.58
CA THR A 340 -13.60 -2.72 -19.55
C THR A 340 -14.62 -1.60 -19.48
N ASP A 341 -15.17 -1.21 -20.64
CA ASP A 341 -16.21 -0.18 -20.73
C ASP A 341 -17.58 -0.64 -20.21
N SER A 342 -17.81 -1.95 -20.14
CA SER A 342 -19.06 -2.54 -19.65
C SER A 342 -19.10 -2.77 -18.14
N VAL A 343 -17.96 -2.66 -17.45
CA VAL A 343 -17.87 -2.83 -16.00
C VAL A 343 -18.34 -1.55 -15.29
N ALA A 344 -19.19 -1.69 -14.29
CA ALA A 344 -19.80 -0.58 -13.56
C ALA A 344 -18.78 0.43 -12.96
N GLU A 345 -17.58 -0.03 -12.59
CA GLU A 345 -16.53 0.85 -12.06
C GLU A 345 -15.97 1.85 -13.08
N PRO A 346 -15.51 1.46 -14.29
CA PRO A 346 -15.13 2.41 -15.34
C PRO A 346 -16.28 3.35 -15.76
N VAL A 347 -17.50 2.80 -15.89
CA VAL A 347 -18.69 3.61 -16.24
C VAL A 347 -18.98 4.66 -15.18
N SER A 348 -18.83 4.34 -13.88
CA SER A 348 -19.05 5.31 -12.82
C SER A 348 -18.04 6.45 -12.83
N TYR A 349 -16.80 6.22 -13.21
CA TYR A 349 -15.77 7.25 -13.35
C TYR A 349 -16.07 8.19 -14.54
N THR A 350 -16.47 7.65 -15.67
CA THR A 350 -16.85 8.45 -16.85
C THR A 350 -18.11 9.28 -16.60
N HIS A 351 -19.09 8.76 -15.90
CA HIS A 351 -20.32 9.50 -15.60
C HIS A 351 -20.20 10.48 -14.44
N LEU A 352 -19.29 10.29 -13.50
CA LEU A 352 -19.02 11.24 -12.41
C LEU A 352 -18.18 12.44 -12.86
N THR A 353 -17.36 12.31 -13.89
CA THR A 353 -16.53 13.40 -14.40
C THR A 353 -17.24 14.27 -15.44
N LEU A 354 -18.15 13.72 -16.23
CA LEU A 354 -18.89 14.45 -17.26
C LEU A 354 -19.84 15.55 -16.71
N PRO A 355 -20.65 15.32 -15.66
CA PRO A 355 -21.52 16.37 -15.11
C PRO A 355 -20.77 17.51 -14.43
N THR A 356 -19.57 17.27 -13.87
CA THR A 356 -18.77 18.32 -13.25
C THR A 356 -18.06 19.22 -14.26
N ILE A 357 -17.83 18.76 -15.48
CA ILE A 357 -17.24 19.57 -16.56
C ILE A 357 -18.26 20.47 -17.25
N TYR A 358 -19.54 20.09 -17.26
CA TYR A 358 -20.61 20.84 -17.93
C TYR A 358 -21.47 21.70 -16.99
N SER A 359 -21.17 21.76 -15.70
CA SER A 359 -21.89 22.58 -14.71
C SER A 359 -21.12 23.82 -14.26
N VAL A 360 -20.18 24.31 -15.10
CA VAL A 360 -19.50 25.61 -14.91
C VAL A 360 -19.90 26.56 -16.04
#